data_bd089d9c9cb47d284879965439008a2d
#
_entry.id   bd089d9c9cb47d284879965439008a2d
#
_cell.length_a   1.000
_cell.length_b   1.000
_cell.length_c   1.000
_cell.angle_alpha   90.00
_cell.angle_beta   90.00
_cell.angle_gamma   90.00
#
_symmetry.space_group_name_H-M   'P 1'
#
loop_
_entity.id
_entity.type
_entity.pdbx_description
1 polymer ?
#
loop_
_entity_poly.entity_id
_entity_poly.type
_entity_poly.pdbx_seq_one_letter_code
_entity_poly.pdbx_strand_id
1 'polypeptide(L)'
;KIDDFDLIIFDRYKRRGILPSLYLENVANYIRKGGAVLVAAGPDFATADSLYRSPLGTVLPATPTTARVIEEPYLPKVTEIGKRHPVTADLPSSGDWGRWLRQIDLTQPKGNVVMQGVDDRPLLVLNRVEEGRVALLASDHAWLWSRGYEGGGPQLELLRRLAHWMMKEPELEEEALTATAEGQTMRIRRRTLEETVPPVTVTAPDGSTVELTLEEVSPGIFETVFQGPEIGLYRLANGDQNAVIGLGPAAPREFVETIASDEVMRPLVDSMRGGVARLEDGLPKLRDVRPGRPAAGRGWLGLTPRDAFETRDVTQTPLLPGWLVLVLSVLLITGAWLREGRR
;
A
#
# COMPACT_ATOMS: atom_id res chain seq x y z
N LYS A 1 12.50 13.04 11.61
CA LYS A 1 13.14 12.81 10.28
C LYS A 1 13.43 11.35 9.99
N ILE A 2 13.67 10.48 11.00
CA ILE A 2 13.78 9.02 10.77
C ILE A 2 12.40 8.45 10.45
N ASP A 3 11.37 8.96 11.07
CA ASP A 3 9.97 8.54 10.88
C ASP A 3 9.40 8.91 9.49
N ASP A 4 10.16 9.66 8.69
CA ASP A 4 9.79 10.04 7.32
C ASP A 4 10.18 8.95 6.28
N PHE A 5 10.88 7.90 6.71
CA PHE A 5 11.30 6.78 5.85
C PHE A 5 10.40 5.56 6.06
N ASP A 6 10.04 4.89 4.98
CA ASP A 6 9.28 3.63 5.02
C ASP A 6 10.19 2.43 5.28
N LEU A 7 11.44 2.49 4.82
CA LEU A 7 12.42 1.41 4.94
C LEU A 7 13.83 1.97 5.11
N ILE A 8 14.58 1.45 6.08
CA ILE A 8 15.99 1.74 6.27
C ILE A 8 16.82 0.49 5.96
N ILE A 9 17.83 0.62 5.13
CA ILE A 9 18.70 -0.49 4.74
C ILE A 9 20.12 -0.23 5.23
N PHE A 10 20.66 -1.18 6.01
CA PHE A 10 22.07 -1.24 6.35
C PHE A 10 22.76 -2.30 5.48
N ASP A 11 23.42 -1.83 4.42
CA ASP A 11 24.19 -2.71 3.55
C ASP A 11 25.66 -2.69 3.97
N ARG A 12 26.18 -3.83 4.44
CA ARG A 12 27.57 -4.03 4.88
C ARG A 12 28.05 -2.94 5.85
N TYR A 13 27.17 -2.46 6.69
CA TYR A 13 27.45 -1.35 7.57
C TYR A 13 28.44 -1.73 8.68
N LYS A 14 29.50 -0.94 8.80
CA LYS A 14 30.50 -1.01 9.88
C LYS A 14 30.37 0.20 10.79
N ARG A 15 30.35 -0.04 12.10
CA ARG A 15 30.37 1.02 13.11
C ARG A 15 31.76 1.69 13.14
N ARG A 16 31.88 2.84 12.50
CA ARG A 16 33.10 3.67 12.50
C ARG A 16 32.91 5.01 13.21
N GLY A 17 31.90 5.13 14.09
CA GLY A 17 31.61 6.38 14.79
C GLY A 17 30.85 7.42 13.95
N ILE A 18 30.52 7.13 12.69
CA ILE A 18 29.76 8.06 11.83
C ILE A 18 28.34 8.22 12.34
N LEU A 19 27.68 7.11 12.72
CA LEU A 19 26.40 7.13 13.40
C LEU A 19 26.63 6.92 14.91
N PRO A 20 26.41 7.94 15.74
CA PRO A 20 26.44 7.80 17.19
C PRO A 20 25.41 6.77 17.69
N SER A 21 25.67 6.17 18.85
CA SER A 21 24.80 5.16 19.44
C SER A 21 23.35 5.65 19.62
N LEU A 22 23.16 6.94 19.89
CA LEU A 22 21.84 7.57 19.99
C LEU A 22 21.02 7.45 18.68
N TYR A 23 21.68 7.58 17.51
CA TYR A 23 20.97 7.41 16.23
C TYR A 23 20.54 5.95 16.01
N LEU A 24 21.38 4.99 16.40
CA LEU A 24 21.05 3.57 16.32
C LEU A 24 19.95 3.17 17.32
N GLU A 25 19.89 3.84 18.46
CA GLU A 25 18.76 3.73 19.41
C GLU A 25 17.46 4.30 18.81
N ASN A 26 17.54 5.46 18.14
CA ASN A 26 16.39 6.03 17.44
C ASN A 26 15.89 5.10 16.32
N VAL A 27 16.79 4.42 15.61
CA VAL A 27 16.40 3.39 14.62
C VAL A 27 15.73 2.20 15.29
N ALA A 28 16.22 1.73 16.44
CA ALA A 28 15.56 0.66 17.19
C ALA A 28 14.16 1.08 17.66
N ASN A 29 13.99 2.33 18.09
CA ASN A 29 12.68 2.87 18.48
C ASN A 29 11.76 3.09 17.27
N TYR A 30 12.31 3.50 16.12
CA TYR A 30 11.58 3.57 14.86
C TYR A 30 11.00 2.21 14.45
N ILE A 31 11.79 1.12 14.59
CA ILE A 31 11.29 -0.25 14.35
C ILE A 31 10.12 -0.55 15.28
N ARG A 32 10.27 -0.35 16.61
CA ARG A 32 9.21 -0.65 17.58
C ARG A 32 7.90 0.07 17.28
N LYS A 33 7.98 1.29 16.74
CA LYS A 33 6.83 2.12 16.35
C LYS A 33 6.24 1.78 14.96
N GLY A 34 6.71 0.74 14.32
CA GLY A 34 6.15 0.30 13.06
C GLY A 34 7.05 0.43 11.84
N GLY A 35 8.24 0.97 11.98
CA GLY A 35 9.20 1.11 10.89
C GLY A 35 9.85 -0.20 10.47
N ALA A 36 10.54 -0.17 9.34
CA ALA A 36 11.16 -1.34 8.72
C ALA A 36 12.68 -1.19 8.56
N VAL A 37 13.43 -2.24 8.91
CA VAL A 37 14.89 -2.24 8.77
C VAL A 37 15.39 -3.54 8.15
N LEU A 38 16.12 -3.44 7.05
CA LEU A 38 16.87 -4.52 6.43
C LEU A 38 18.35 -4.39 6.76
N VAL A 39 18.95 -5.44 7.26
CA VAL A 39 20.41 -5.55 7.44
C VAL A 39 20.95 -6.63 6.49
N ALA A 40 21.76 -6.21 5.51
CA ALA A 40 22.58 -7.13 4.71
C ALA A 40 23.98 -7.20 5.37
N ALA A 41 24.24 -8.35 5.99
CA ALA A 41 25.41 -8.52 6.85
C ALA A 41 26.66 -8.85 6.03
N GLY A 42 27.64 -7.96 6.07
CA GLY A 42 29.01 -8.24 5.63
C GLY A 42 29.89 -8.77 6.76
N PRO A 43 31.21 -9.02 6.52
CA PRO A 43 32.15 -9.58 7.51
C PRO A 43 32.21 -8.78 8.81
N ASP A 44 32.05 -7.47 8.75
CA ASP A 44 32.07 -6.57 9.92
C ASP A 44 30.91 -6.87 10.91
N PHE A 45 29.84 -7.53 10.47
CA PHE A 45 28.75 -7.92 11.35
C PHE A 45 29.18 -8.95 12.42
N ALA A 46 30.19 -9.76 12.13
CA ALA A 46 30.76 -10.73 13.06
C ALA A 46 31.89 -10.14 13.94
N THR A 47 32.22 -8.83 13.83
CA THR A 47 33.36 -8.20 14.55
C THR A 47 32.90 -7.36 15.75
N ALA A 48 33.86 -6.71 16.41
CA ALA A 48 33.60 -5.76 17.49
C ALA A 48 32.82 -4.51 17.01
N ASP A 49 32.97 -4.16 15.72
CA ASP A 49 32.31 -3.00 15.09
C ASP A 49 30.92 -3.31 14.53
N SER A 50 30.35 -4.45 14.91
CA SER A 50 29.04 -4.90 14.48
C SER A 50 27.90 -4.00 14.94
N LEU A 51 26.85 -3.86 14.08
CA LEU A 51 25.57 -3.29 14.45
C LEU A 51 24.91 -4.05 15.61
N TYR A 52 25.10 -5.36 15.68
CA TYR A 52 24.61 -6.19 16.77
C TYR A 52 25.07 -5.70 18.14
N ARG A 53 26.28 -5.12 18.24
CA ARG A 53 26.85 -4.56 19.49
C ARG A 53 26.43 -3.11 19.76
N SER A 54 25.38 -2.64 19.11
CA SER A 54 24.76 -1.32 19.32
C SER A 54 23.34 -1.48 19.90
N PRO A 55 22.67 -0.39 20.28
CA PRO A 55 21.27 -0.44 20.69
C PRO A 55 20.35 -1.13 19.67
N LEU A 56 20.68 -1.07 18.37
CA LEU A 56 19.94 -1.77 17.31
C LEU A 56 19.96 -3.30 17.50
N GLY A 57 20.99 -3.86 18.13
CA GLY A 57 21.06 -5.29 18.43
C GLY A 57 19.90 -5.84 19.25
N THR A 58 19.18 -5.00 20.00
CA THR A 58 18.02 -5.41 20.79
C THR A 58 16.81 -5.84 19.94
N VAL A 59 16.75 -5.39 18.69
CA VAL A 59 15.66 -5.62 17.74
C VAL A 59 16.09 -6.51 16.56
N LEU A 60 17.39 -6.81 16.42
CA LEU A 60 17.87 -7.70 15.37
C LEU A 60 17.42 -9.15 15.59
N PRO A 61 17.04 -9.87 14.51
CA PRO A 61 16.43 -11.20 14.62
C PRO A 61 17.41 -12.32 14.90
N ALA A 62 18.73 -12.08 14.82
CA ALA A 62 19.74 -13.08 15.16
C ALA A 62 21.05 -12.41 15.54
N THR A 63 21.92 -13.18 16.20
CA THR A 63 23.25 -12.72 16.63
C THR A 63 24.34 -13.49 15.91
N PRO A 64 25.47 -12.86 15.55
CA PRO A 64 26.60 -13.60 14.99
C PRO A 64 27.21 -14.52 16.06
N THR A 65 27.59 -15.72 15.68
CA THR A 65 28.48 -16.55 16.51
C THR A 65 29.84 -15.88 16.61
N THR A 66 30.63 -16.23 17.64
CA THR A 66 31.89 -15.58 17.94
C THR A 66 32.81 -15.46 16.71
N ALA A 67 32.76 -14.30 16.06
CA ALA A 67 33.63 -13.86 14.96
C ALA A 67 33.74 -14.82 13.75
N ARG A 68 32.72 -15.66 13.50
CA ARG A 68 32.79 -16.63 12.43
C ARG A 68 32.14 -16.12 11.13
N VAL A 69 32.97 -15.85 10.16
CA VAL A 69 32.62 -15.67 8.76
C VAL A 69 32.97 -16.98 8.04
N ILE A 70 31.99 -17.55 7.35
CA ILE A 70 32.18 -18.77 6.58
C ILE A 70 32.44 -18.35 5.14
N GLU A 71 33.62 -18.66 4.62
CA GLU A 71 34.04 -18.33 3.26
C GLU A 71 34.20 -19.59 2.44
N GLU A 72 33.05 -20.17 2.05
CA GLU A 72 32.98 -21.33 1.18
C GLU A 72 31.78 -21.21 0.23
N PRO A 73 31.86 -21.81 -0.97
CA PRO A 73 30.76 -21.81 -1.91
C PRO A 73 29.58 -22.64 -1.39
N TYR A 74 28.39 -22.06 -1.37
CA TYR A 74 27.15 -22.75 -0.99
C TYR A 74 25.98 -22.32 -1.86
N LEU A 75 24.99 -23.17 -1.95
CA LEU A 75 23.74 -22.90 -2.65
C LEU A 75 22.70 -22.42 -1.64
N PRO A 76 22.19 -21.17 -1.76
CA PRO A 76 21.08 -20.73 -0.93
C PRO A 76 19.83 -21.59 -1.17
N LYS A 77 19.12 -21.94 -0.11
CA LYS A 77 17.92 -22.78 -0.16
C LYS A 77 16.79 -22.11 0.60
N VAL A 78 15.56 -22.29 0.12
CA VAL A 78 14.34 -21.90 0.84
C VAL A 78 14.03 -22.99 1.88
N THR A 79 13.71 -22.58 3.10
CA THR A 79 13.31 -23.50 4.19
C THR A 79 11.85 -23.94 4.03
N GLU A 80 11.40 -24.90 4.85
CA GLU A 80 9.98 -25.30 4.85
C GLU A 80 9.05 -24.14 5.25
N ILE A 81 9.46 -23.30 6.22
CA ILE A 81 8.74 -22.05 6.54
C ILE A 81 8.81 -21.09 5.36
N GLY A 82 9.97 -20.98 4.72
CA GLY A 82 10.16 -20.11 3.55
C GLY A 82 9.30 -20.49 2.35
N LYS A 83 8.96 -21.77 2.17
CA LYS A 83 8.02 -22.21 1.13
C LYS A 83 6.59 -21.69 1.36
N ARG A 84 6.22 -21.41 2.61
CA ARG A 84 4.92 -20.86 3.01
C ARG A 84 4.96 -19.34 3.13
N HIS A 85 6.15 -18.76 3.35
CA HIS A 85 6.30 -17.33 3.55
C HIS A 85 6.23 -16.55 2.22
N PRO A 86 5.36 -15.53 2.07
CA PRO A 86 5.12 -14.85 0.80
C PRO A 86 6.36 -14.19 0.19
N VAL A 87 7.38 -13.88 0.99
CA VAL A 87 8.65 -13.33 0.50
C VAL A 87 9.43 -14.36 -0.34
N THR A 88 9.40 -15.64 0.05
CA THR A 88 10.24 -16.68 -0.55
C THR A 88 9.47 -17.82 -1.20
N ALA A 89 8.15 -17.87 -1.02
CA ALA A 89 7.29 -18.85 -1.69
C ALA A 89 7.40 -18.69 -3.21
N ASP A 90 7.46 -19.81 -3.94
CA ASP A 90 7.46 -19.85 -5.41
C ASP A 90 8.45 -18.88 -6.08
N LEU A 91 9.64 -18.69 -5.46
CA LEU A 91 10.69 -17.91 -6.12
C LEU A 91 11.11 -18.60 -7.42
N PRO A 92 11.29 -17.84 -8.53
CA PRO A 92 11.64 -18.41 -9.83
C PRO A 92 12.90 -19.28 -9.77
N SER A 93 12.90 -20.39 -10.49
CA SER A 93 14.08 -21.25 -10.71
C SER A 93 14.74 -21.82 -9.44
N SER A 94 13.93 -22.20 -8.42
CA SER A 94 14.44 -22.78 -7.18
C SER A 94 15.13 -24.15 -7.42
N GLY A 95 16.34 -24.16 -7.88
CA GLY A 95 17.14 -25.37 -8.16
C GLY A 95 18.36 -25.09 -9.02
N ASP A 96 18.31 -24.01 -9.79
CA ASP A 96 19.38 -23.60 -10.71
C ASP A 96 20.05 -22.29 -10.28
N TRP A 97 19.99 -21.95 -8.99
CA TRP A 97 20.59 -20.69 -8.52
C TRP A 97 22.12 -20.79 -8.44
N GLY A 98 22.78 -19.68 -8.75
CA GLY A 98 24.22 -19.56 -8.54
C GLY A 98 24.57 -19.55 -7.06
N ARG A 99 25.75 -20.12 -6.76
CA ARG A 99 26.26 -20.19 -5.39
C ARG A 99 26.67 -18.81 -4.86
N TRP A 100 26.55 -18.66 -3.53
CA TRP A 100 27.17 -17.58 -2.80
C TRP A 100 28.46 -18.07 -2.15
N LEU A 101 29.36 -17.16 -1.81
CA LEU A 101 30.73 -17.49 -1.41
C LEU A 101 31.06 -17.09 0.03
N ARG A 102 30.11 -16.44 0.72
CA ARG A 102 30.29 -15.97 2.09
C ARG A 102 28.96 -15.96 2.83
N GLN A 103 29.01 -16.44 4.09
CA GLN A 103 27.90 -16.36 5.03
C GLN A 103 28.40 -15.96 6.40
N ILE A 104 27.66 -15.12 7.10
CA ILE A 104 27.87 -14.84 8.52
C ILE A 104 27.18 -15.94 9.31
N ASP A 105 27.92 -16.59 10.19
CA ASP A 105 27.38 -17.63 11.06
C ASP A 105 26.47 -17.00 12.12
N LEU A 106 25.17 -17.27 12.08
CA LEU A 106 24.15 -16.74 12.98
C LEU A 106 23.72 -17.80 13.98
N THR A 107 23.38 -17.35 15.18
CA THR A 107 22.82 -18.18 16.24
C THR A 107 21.57 -17.55 16.84
N GLN A 108 20.74 -18.39 17.48
CA GLN A 108 19.52 -17.98 18.20
C GLN A 108 18.59 -17.10 17.34
N PRO A 109 18.16 -17.54 16.16
CA PRO A 109 17.24 -16.77 15.35
C PRO A 109 15.90 -16.57 16.09
N LYS A 110 15.42 -15.33 16.08
CA LYS A 110 14.08 -14.94 16.53
C LYS A 110 13.26 -14.60 15.31
N GLY A 111 12.08 -15.20 15.19
CA GLY A 111 11.24 -15.06 14.00
C GLY A 111 11.47 -16.18 12.99
N ASN A 112 11.16 -15.90 11.72
CA ASN A 112 11.10 -16.90 10.66
C ASN A 112 12.42 -16.99 9.88
N VAL A 113 13.07 -18.14 9.91
CA VAL A 113 14.19 -18.43 9.02
C VAL A 113 13.60 -18.89 7.68
N VAL A 114 13.58 -18.01 6.68
CA VAL A 114 12.95 -18.29 5.38
C VAL A 114 13.94 -18.81 4.34
N MET A 115 15.23 -18.55 4.53
CA MET A 115 16.31 -19.13 3.71
C MET A 115 17.45 -19.62 4.59
N GLN A 116 18.13 -20.66 4.12
CA GLN A 116 19.30 -21.26 4.73
C GLN A 116 20.45 -21.37 3.72
N GLY A 117 21.67 -21.44 4.24
CA GLY A 117 22.89 -21.54 3.45
C GLY A 117 23.76 -22.71 3.85
N VAL A 118 25.02 -22.45 4.21
CA VAL A 118 26.02 -23.47 4.60
C VAL A 118 25.50 -24.30 5.75
N ASP A 119 25.53 -25.65 5.61
CA ASP A 119 25.10 -26.60 6.64
C ASP A 119 23.72 -26.29 7.24
N ASP A 120 22.80 -25.84 6.38
CA ASP A 120 21.43 -25.45 6.74
C ASP A 120 21.34 -24.30 7.77
N ARG A 121 22.41 -23.49 7.89
CA ARG A 121 22.46 -22.33 8.79
C ARG A 121 21.55 -21.21 8.30
N PRO A 122 20.98 -20.41 9.22
CA PRO A 122 20.13 -19.28 8.86
C PRO A 122 20.81 -18.31 7.90
N LEU A 123 20.17 -18.02 6.77
CA LEU A 123 20.66 -17.09 5.76
C LEU A 123 19.79 -15.83 5.69
N LEU A 124 18.48 -15.97 5.61
CA LEU A 124 17.53 -14.87 5.68
C LEU A 124 16.56 -15.12 6.83
N VAL A 125 16.57 -14.20 7.78
CA VAL A 125 15.72 -14.24 8.97
C VAL A 125 14.81 -13.01 8.98
N LEU A 126 13.51 -13.27 9.07
CA LEU A 126 12.47 -12.24 9.11
C LEU A 126 11.82 -12.23 10.49
N ASN A 127 11.62 -11.07 11.06
CA ASN A 127 11.00 -10.94 12.38
C ASN A 127 10.08 -9.72 12.46
N ARG A 128 9.02 -9.86 13.24
CA ARG A 128 8.16 -8.77 13.69
C ARG A 128 8.61 -8.33 15.08
N VAL A 129 8.81 -7.04 15.27
CA VAL A 129 9.23 -6.46 16.55
C VAL A 129 8.23 -5.38 16.91
N GLU A 130 7.34 -5.70 17.86
CA GLU A 130 6.18 -4.88 18.18
C GLU A 130 5.39 -4.55 16.90
N GLU A 131 5.29 -3.28 16.50
CA GLU A 131 4.59 -2.87 15.30
C GLU A 131 5.45 -2.92 14.02
N GLY A 132 6.77 -3.10 14.15
CA GLY A 132 7.71 -3.01 13.04
C GLY A 132 8.21 -4.34 12.51
N ARG A 133 9.03 -4.27 11.47
CA ARG A 133 9.59 -5.43 10.78
C ARG A 133 11.09 -5.32 10.60
N VAL A 134 11.79 -6.42 10.84
CA VAL A 134 13.24 -6.50 10.67
C VAL A 134 13.60 -7.72 9.84
N ALA A 135 14.44 -7.49 8.84
CA ALA A 135 15.05 -8.56 8.07
C ALA A 135 16.56 -8.55 8.25
N LEU A 136 17.14 -9.73 8.46
CA LEU A 136 18.58 -9.93 8.49
C LEU A 136 18.98 -10.95 7.43
N LEU A 137 19.71 -10.49 6.42
CA LEU A 137 20.35 -11.32 5.43
C LEU A 137 21.81 -11.56 5.87
N ALA A 138 22.16 -12.81 6.18
CA ALA A 138 23.45 -13.21 6.70
C ALA A 138 24.55 -13.30 5.62
N SER A 139 24.44 -12.55 4.56
CA SER A 139 25.40 -12.48 3.48
C SER A 139 25.28 -11.14 2.73
N ASP A 140 26.39 -10.68 2.22
CA ASP A 140 26.47 -9.54 1.32
C ASP A 140 26.59 -9.97 -0.15
N HIS A 141 26.36 -11.26 -0.48
CA HIS A 141 26.63 -11.81 -1.79
C HIS A 141 25.39 -11.92 -2.71
N ALA A 142 24.24 -11.40 -2.30
CA ALA A 142 23.02 -11.41 -3.12
C ALA A 142 23.23 -10.78 -4.52
N TRP A 143 24.16 -9.83 -4.66
CA TRP A 143 24.50 -9.20 -5.92
C TRP A 143 25.12 -10.14 -6.95
N LEU A 144 25.69 -11.30 -6.55
CA LEU A 144 26.20 -12.30 -7.48
C LEU A 144 25.09 -12.82 -8.41
N TRP A 145 23.88 -12.95 -7.90
CA TRP A 145 22.74 -13.36 -8.69
C TRP A 145 22.37 -12.35 -9.78
N SER A 146 22.41 -11.06 -9.47
CA SER A 146 22.13 -10.01 -10.48
C SER A 146 23.21 -9.92 -11.55
N ARG A 147 24.42 -10.39 -11.25
CA ARG A 147 25.53 -10.44 -12.21
C ARG A 147 25.54 -11.72 -13.05
N GLY A 148 24.60 -12.64 -12.83
CA GLY A 148 24.52 -13.90 -13.56
C GLY A 148 25.60 -14.91 -13.18
N TYR A 149 26.23 -14.75 -11.99
CA TYR A 149 27.24 -15.70 -11.53
C TYR A 149 26.63 -17.09 -11.39
N GLU A 150 27.25 -18.09 -12.04
CA GLU A 150 26.77 -19.49 -12.10
C GLU A 150 25.28 -19.63 -12.48
N GLY A 151 24.81 -18.80 -13.42
CA GLY A 151 23.40 -18.79 -13.84
C GLY A 151 22.56 -17.73 -13.14
N GLY A 152 23.08 -17.10 -12.09
CA GLY A 152 22.35 -16.05 -11.35
C GLY A 152 21.33 -16.61 -10.36
N GLY A 153 20.27 -15.86 -10.12
CA GLY A 153 19.19 -16.24 -9.21
C GLY A 153 18.14 -15.13 -9.07
N PRO A 154 17.09 -15.35 -8.30
CA PRO A 154 15.93 -14.44 -8.23
C PRO A 154 16.17 -13.23 -7.32
N GLN A 155 17.34 -12.59 -7.38
CA GLN A 155 17.68 -11.46 -6.51
C GLN A 155 16.63 -10.35 -6.56
N LEU A 156 16.25 -9.92 -7.76
CA LEU A 156 15.32 -8.82 -7.94
C LEU A 156 13.97 -9.13 -7.31
N GLU A 157 13.45 -10.33 -7.58
CA GLU A 157 12.16 -10.76 -7.05
C GLU A 157 12.19 -10.93 -5.53
N LEU A 158 13.26 -11.54 -5.00
CA LEU A 158 13.46 -11.68 -3.56
C LEU A 158 13.51 -10.32 -2.86
N LEU A 159 14.32 -9.39 -3.35
CA LEU A 159 14.47 -8.07 -2.73
C LEU A 159 13.20 -7.23 -2.90
N ARG A 160 12.50 -7.34 -4.03
CA ARG A 160 11.22 -6.68 -4.25
C ARG A 160 10.18 -7.15 -3.22
N ARG A 161 9.96 -8.46 -3.12
CA ARG A 161 9.01 -9.04 -2.14
C ARG A 161 9.41 -8.71 -0.71
N LEU A 162 10.71 -8.78 -0.41
CA LEU A 162 11.22 -8.43 0.91
C LEU A 162 10.92 -6.97 1.28
N ALA A 163 11.17 -6.02 0.36
CA ALA A 163 10.88 -4.62 0.57
C ALA A 163 9.38 -4.38 0.77
N HIS A 164 8.52 -4.95 -0.08
CA HIS A 164 7.07 -4.83 0.02
C HIS A 164 6.53 -5.45 1.32
N TRP A 165 7.03 -6.64 1.72
CA TRP A 165 6.69 -7.23 3.00
C TRP A 165 7.07 -6.30 4.15
N MET A 166 8.28 -5.72 4.13
CA MET A 166 8.75 -4.81 5.16
C MET A 166 7.90 -3.54 5.25
N MET A 167 7.38 -3.04 4.12
CA MET A 167 6.46 -1.90 4.06
C MET A 167 5.01 -2.27 4.39
N LYS A 168 4.76 -3.52 4.83
CA LYS A 168 3.44 -4.02 5.27
C LYS A 168 2.39 -4.05 4.18
N GLU A 169 2.78 -4.38 2.95
CA GLU A 169 1.79 -4.55 1.90
C GLU A 169 0.88 -5.76 2.18
N PRO A 170 -0.45 -5.58 2.10
CA PRO A 170 -1.42 -6.62 2.50
C PRO A 170 -1.27 -7.92 1.71
N GLU A 171 -0.81 -7.85 0.47
CA GLU A 171 -0.61 -9.02 -0.39
C GLU A 171 0.53 -9.93 0.08
N LEU A 172 1.41 -9.42 0.92
CA LEU A 172 2.58 -10.14 1.46
C LEU A 172 2.48 -10.42 2.97
N GLU A 173 1.29 -10.23 3.56
CA GLU A 173 1.06 -10.68 4.94
C GLU A 173 1.12 -12.20 5.01
N GLU A 174 1.78 -12.74 6.04
CA GLU A 174 1.89 -14.19 6.27
C GLU A 174 0.55 -14.81 6.64
N GLU A 175 -0.25 -14.06 7.40
CA GLU A 175 -1.56 -14.47 7.87
C GLU A 175 -2.63 -13.63 7.16
N ALA A 176 -3.38 -14.22 6.27
CA ALA A 176 -4.42 -13.53 5.53
C ALA A 176 -5.60 -14.44 5.20
N LEU A 177 -6.82 -13.92 5.38
CA LEU A 177 -8.05 -14.53 4.90
C LEU A 177 -8.63 -13.62 3.82
N THR A 178 -8.77 -14.12 2.61
CA THR A 178 -9.31 -13.38 1.47
C THR A 178 -10.39 -14.18 0.77
N ALA A 179 -11.27 -13.50 0.06
CA ALA A 179 -12.25 -14.15 -0.79
C ALA A 179 -12.43 -13.38 -2.08
N THR A 180 -12.71 -14.10 -3.15
CA THR A 180 -13.08 -13.54 -4.45
C THR A 180 -14.42 -14.13 -4.87
N ALA A 181 -15.30 -13.31 -5.47
CA ALA A 181 -16.64 -13.74 -5.85
C ALA A 181 -16.83 -13.69 -7.37
N GLU A 182 -17.47 -14.73 -7.90
CA GLU A 182 -17.95 -14.78 -9.27
C GLU A 182 -19.44 -15.17 -9.22
N GLY A 183 -20.32 -14.18 -9.38
CA GLY A 183 -21.76 -14.37 -9.21
C GLY A 183 -22.12 -14.76 -7.78
N GLN A 184 -22.69 -15.94 -7.58
CA GLN A 184 -23.04 -16.50 -6.28
C GLN A 184 -21.97 -17.48 -5.74
N THR A 185 -20.89 -17.68 -6.45
CA THR A 185 -19.79 -18.54 -6.02
C THR A 185 -18.67 -17.70 -5.46
N MET A 186 -18.16 -18.05 -4.29
CA MET A 186 -16.94 -17.44 -3.74
C MET A 186 -15.84 -18.49 -3.57
N ARG A 187 -14.63 -18.07 -3.88
CA ARG A 187 -13.40 -18.79 -3.56
C ARG A 187 -12.80 -18.15 -2.33
N ILE A 188 -12.66 -18.89 -1.27
CA ILE A 188 -12.08 -18.48 0.01
C ILE A 188 -10.65 -18.97 0.04
N ARG A 189 -9.71 -18.09 0.34
CA ARG A 189 -8.27 -18.39 0.44
C ARG A 189 -7.75 -17.95 1.80
N ARG A 190 -7.10 -18.88 2.49
CA ARG A 190 -6.37 -18.65 3.73
C ARG A 190 -4.87 -18.84 3.47
N ARG A 191 -4.09 -17.81 3.78
CA ARG A 191 -2.61 -17.92 3.80
C ARG A 191 -2.16 -17.98 5.24
N THR A 192 -1.21 -18.87 5.53
CA THR A 192 -0.62 -19.03 6.87
C THR A 192 0.75 -19.70 6.80
N LEU A 193 1.55 -19.51 7.83
CA LEU A 193 2.80 -20.26 8.02
C LEU A 193 2.59 -21.61 8.70
N GLU A 194 1.41 -21.85 9.27
CA GLU A 194 1.04 -23.09 9.91
C GLU A 194 0.86 -24.23 8.90
N GLU A 195 1.01 -25.48 9.38
CA GLU A 195 0.85 -26.68 8.54
C GLU A 195 -0.62 -27.07 8.34
N THR A 196 -1.49 -26.60 9.21
CA THR A 196 -2.92 -26.89 9.17
C THR A 196 -3.72 -25.67 9.58
N VAL A 197 -4.93 -25.56 9.07
CA VAL A 197 -5.85 -24.46 9.41
C VAL A 197 -7.17 -25.03 9.96
N PRO A 198 -7.81 -24.36 10.92
CA PRO A 198 -9.16 -24.69 11.33
C PRO A 198 -10.16 -24.44 10.18
N PRO A 199 -11.37 -25.02 10.24
CA PRO A 199 -12.43 -24.68 9.30
C PRO A 199 -12.73 -23.17 9.28
N VAL A 200 -13.12 -22.65 8.12
CA VAL A 200 -13.60 -21.27 8.00
C VAL A 200 -15.10 -21.25 8.29
N THR A 201 -15.51 -20.35 9.16
CA THR A 201 -16.93 -20.07 9.43
C THR A 201 -17.43 -19.02 8.47
N VAL A 202 -18.44 -19.36 7.69
CA VAL A 202 -19.13 -18.47 6.74
C VAL A 202 -20.47 -18.09 7.34
N THR A 203 -20.70 -16.80 7.58
CA THR A 203 -21.99 -16.27 8.02
C THR A 203 -22.69 -15.63 6.84
N ALA A 204 -23.87 -16.13 6.51
CA ALA A 204 -24.71 -15.64 5.41
C ALA A 204 -25.46 -14.35 5.79
N PRO A 205 -26.09 -13.64 4.83
CA PRO A 205 -26.87 -12.42 5.09
C PRO A 205 -28.03 -12.60 6.05
N ASP A 206 -28.66 -13.79 6.07
CA ASP A 206 -29.74 -14.17 6.98
C ASP A 206 -29.26 -14.50 8.42
N GLY A 207 -27.93 -14.51 8.64
CA GLY A 207 -27.30 -14.85 9.92
C GLY A 207 -27.04 -16.34 10.11
N SER A 208 -27.37 -17.20 9.15
CA SER A 208 -27.02 -18.61 9.20
C SER A 208 -25.50 -18.79 9.06
N THR A 209 -24.96 -19.85 9.70
CA THR A 209 -23.53 -20.13 9.69
C THR A 209 -23.25 -21.52 9.13
N VAL A 210 -22.17 -21.62 8.34
CA VAL A 210 -21.66 -22.89 7.79
C VAL A 210 -20.17 -22.95 8.05
N GLU A 211 -19.67 -24.11 8.48
CA GLU A 211 -18.24 -24.38 8.60
C GLU A 211 -17.74 -25.13 7.36
N LEU A 212 -16.67 -24.61 6.76
CA LEU A 212 -16.07 -25.19 5.56
C LEU A 212 -14.61 -25.56 5.84
N THR A 213 -14.24 -26.79 5.48
CA THR A 213 -12.84 -27.22 5.50
C THR A 213 -12.12 -26.63 4.28
N LEU A 214 -10.90 -26.15 4.50
CA LEU A 214 -10.04 -25.69 3.43
C LEU A 214 -9.03 -26.78 3.06
N GLU A 215 -8.70 -26.90 1.79
CA GLU A 215 -7.70 -27.82 1.26
C GLU A 215 -6.41 -27.06 0.91
N GLU A 216 -5.26 -27.62 1.24
CA GLU A 216 -3.98 -27.04 0.87
C GLU A 216 -3.75 -27.22 -0.64
N VAL A 217 -3.64 -26.08 -1.36
CA VAL A 217 -3.40 -26.05 -2.81
C VAL A 217 -1.92 -25.79 -3.14
N SER A 218 -1.21 -25.13 -2.25
CA SER A 218 0.25 -24.95 -2.27
C SER A 218 0.73 -24.68 -0.86
N PRO A 219 2.04 -24.81 -0.57
CA PRO A 219 2.55 -24.64 0.78
C PRO A 219 2.07 -23.35 1.44
N GLY A 220 1.33 -23.45 2.54
CA GLY A 220 0.77 -22.33 3.30
C GLY A 220 -0.41 -21.62 2.65
N ILE A 221 -0.96 -22.14 1.56
CA ILE A 221 -2.17 -21.61 0.91
C ILE A 221 -3.27 -22.67 0.92
N PHE A 222 -4.34 -22.36 1.61
CA PHE A 222 -5.50 -23.23 1.75
C PHE A 222 -6.70 -22.57 1.07
N GLU A 223 -7.45 -23.35 0.28
CA GLU A 223 -8.61 -22.83 -0.46
C GLU A 223 -9.84 -23.73 -0.27
N THR A 224 -10.99 -23.08 -0.42
CA THR A 224 -12.28 -23.78 -0.60
C THR A 224 -13.18 -22.93 -1.46
N VAL A 225 -14.18 -23.59 -2.07
CA VAL A 225 -15.19 -22.90 -2.89
C VAL A 225 -16.55 -23.09 -2.22
N PHE A 226 -17.29 -22.00 -2.10
CA PHE A 226 -18.64 -22.00 -1.53
C PHE A 226 -19.62 -21.34 -2.47
N GLN A 227 -20.76 -21.96 -2.66
CA GLN A 227 -21.87 -21.38 -3.40
C GLN A 227 -22.90 -20.83 -2.41
N GLY A 228 -22.99 -19.50 -2.34
CA GLY A 228 -23.93 -18.84 -1.44
C GLY A 228 -25.37 -18.95 -1.94
N PRO A 229 -26.32 -19.37 -1.09
CA PRO A 229 -27.74 -19.51 -1.47
C PRO A 229 -28.40 -18.15 -1.74
N GLU A 230 -27.90 -17.09 -1.13
CA GLU A 230 -28.50 -15.75 -1.20
C GLU A 230 -27.53 -14.70 -1.71
N ILE A 231 -28.06 -13.64 -2.30
CA ILE A 231 -27.31 -12.46 -2.67
C ILE A 231 -27.17 -11.57 -1.43
N GLY A 232 -25.96 -11.09 -1.16
CA GLY A 232 -25.72 -10.21 -0.03
C GLY A 232 -24.30 -10.28 0.49
N LEU A 233 -24.08 -9.74 1.69
CA LEU A 233 -22.77 -9.71 2.35
C LEU A 233 -22.58 -10.95 3.22
N TYR A 234 -21.51 -11.66 2.94
CA TYR A 234 -21.05 -12.81 3.71
C TYR A 234 -19.86 -12.40 4.57
N ARG A 235 -19.85 -12.87 5.81
CA ARG A 235 -18.71 -12.69 6.72
C ARG A 235 -17.99 -14.01 6.88
N LEU A 236 -16.67 -13.95 6.78
CA LEU A 236 -15.77 -15.09 6.90
C LEU A 236 -14.93 -14.92 8.16
N ALA A 237 -14.78 -15.98 8.93
CA ALA A 237 -13.93 -16.00 10.11
C ALA A 237 -13.11 -17.30 10.15
N ASN A 238 -11.79 -17.16 10.41
CA ASN A 238 -10.89 -18.29 10.57
C ASN A 238 -9.81 -17.93 11.60
N GLY A 239 -9.96 -18.42 12.82
CA GLY A 239 -9.14 -17.95 13.94
C GLY A 239 -9.31 -16.43 14.15
N ASP A 240 -8.19 -15.70 14.19
CA ASP A 240 -8.18 -14.25 14.36
C ASP A 240 -8.41 -13.49 13.04
N GLN A 241 -8.48 -14.21 11.91
CA GLN A 241 -8.65 -13.61 10.60
C GLN A 241 -10.12 -13.47 10.22
N ASN A 242 -10.50 -12.31 9.73
CA ASN A 242 -11.84 -12.00 9.29
C ASN A 242 -11.83 -11.37 7.89
N ALA A 243 -12.83 -11.70 7.09
CA ALA A 243 -13.04 -11.09 5.79
C ALA A 243 -14.54 -10.90 5.51
N VAL A 244 -14.87 -10.00 4.60
CA VAL A 244 -16.23 -9.76 4.15
C VAL A 244 -16.24 -9.78 2.63
N ILE A 245 -17.20 -10.48 2.05
CA ILE A 245 -17.38 -10.60 0.61
C ILE A 245 -18.85 -10.40 0.22
N GLY A 246 -19.12 -9.68 -0.85
CA GLY A 246 -20.43 -9.54 -1.43
C GLY A 246 -20.65 -10.59 -2.53
N LEU A 247 -21.71 -11.38 -2.44
CA LEU A 247 -22.20 -12.20 -3.53
C LEU A 247 -23.36 -11.49 -4.23
N GLY A 248 -23.31 -11.45 -5.55
CA GLY A 248 -24.30 -10.76 -6.36
C GLY A 248 -24.43 -11.38 -7.74
N PRO A 249 -25.31 -10.84 -8.61
CA PRO A 249 -25.45 -11.32 -9.97
C PRO A 249 -24.12 -11.20 -10.72
N ALA A 250 -23.85 -12.18 -11.58
CA ALA A 250 -22.63 -12.24 -12.40
C ALA A 250 -22.45 -11.01 -13.34
N ALA A 251 -23.52 -10.29 -13.60
CA ALA A 251 -23.49 -9.00 -14.30
C ALA A 251 -23.92 -7.90 -13.33
N PRO A 252 -23.01 -7.01 -12.89
CA PRO A 252 -23.37 -5.80 -12.19
C PRO A 252 -24.43 -5.03 -12.98
N ARG A 253 -25.37 -4.36 -12.31
CA ARG A 253 -26.42 -3.55 -12.97
C ARG A 253 -25.87 -2.57 -13.99
N GLU A 254 -24.63 -2.14 -13.81
CA GLU A 254 -23.88 -1.29 -14.73
C GLU A 254 -23.69 -1.89 -16.13
N PHE A 255 -23.71 -3.23 -16.26
CA PHE A 255 -23.63 -3.94 -17.55
C PHE A 255 -24.99 -4.33 -18.13
N VAL A 256 -26.06 -4.22 -17.35
CA VAL A 256 -27.42 -4.54 -17.81
C VAL A 256 -28.03 -3.35 -18.55
N GLU A 257 -27.67 -2.12 -18.15
CA GLU A 257 -28.14 -0.88 -18.76
C GLU A 257 -26.95 -0.11 -19.38
N THR A 258 -26.38 -0.67 -20.44
CA THR A 258 -25.24 -0.07 -21.15
C THR A 258 -25.66 1.00 -22.17
N ILE A 259 -26.96 1.10 -22.48
CA ILE A 259 -27.49 2.07 -23.43
C ILE A 259 -28.00 3.27 -22.64
N ALA A 260 -27.51 4.46 -22.96
CA ALA A 260 -27.99 5.69 -22.37
C ALA A 260 -29.47 5.87 -22.63
N SER A 261 -30.30 5.83 -21.58
CA SER A 261 -31.74 6.00 -21.63
C SER A 261 -32.17 7.23 -20.85
N ASP A 262 -33.14 7.95 -21.35
CA ASP A 262 -33.79 9.09 -20.69
C ASP A 262 -35.04 8.72 -19.91
N GLU A 263 -35.46 7.45 -19.93
CA GLU A 263 -36.71 6.99 -19.35
C GLU A 263 -36.88 7.35 -17.88
N VAL A 264 -35.86 7.14 -17.07
CA VAL A 264 -35.89 7.45 -15.62
C VAL A 264 -35.99 8.96 -15.36
N MET A 265 -35.35 9.78 -16.19
CA MET A 265 -35.33 11.24 -16.01
C MET A 265 -36.45 11.94 -16.75
N ARG A 266 -37.10 11.31 -17.71
CA ARG A 266 -38.14 11.90 -18.56
C ARG A 266 -39.28 12.51 -17.76
N PRO A 267 -39.89 11.88 -16.74
CA PRO A 267 -40.97 12.50 -15.96
C PRO A 267 -40.55 13.80 -15.28
N LEU A 268 -39.30 13.88 -14.79
CA LEU A 268 -38.74 15.10 -14.19
C LEU A 268 -38.52 16.18 -15.24
N VAL A 269 -37.92 15.82 -16.37
CA VAL A 269 -37.65 16.74 -17.48
C VAL A 269 -38.92 17.34 -18.04
N ASP A 270 -40.00 16.49 -18.23
CA ASP A 270 -41.27 16.93 -18.72
C ASP A 270 -42.00 17.85 -17.72
N SER A 271 -41.93 17.55 -16.41
CA SER A 271 -42.55 18.37 -15.37
C SER A 271 -41.93 19.78 -15.31
N MET A 272 -40.64 19.87 -15.63
CA MET A 272 -39.87 21.14 -15.69
C MET A 272 -39.95 21.80 -17.07
N ARG A 273 -40.69 21.27 -18.04
CA ARG A 273 -40.77 21.71 -19.45
C ARG A 273 -39.38 21.77 -20.10
N GLY A 274 -38.50 20.86 -19.70
CA GLY A 274 -37.16 20.73 -20.25
C GLY A 274 -37.14 19.87 -21.51
N GLY A 275 -35.94 19.37 -21.86
CA GLY A 275 -35.77 18.44 -22.99
C GLY A 275 -34.52 17.61 -22.80
N VAL A 276 -34.45 16.53 -23.55
CA VAL A 276 -33.30 15.64 -23.63
C VAL A 276 -32.67 15.81 -25.00
N ALA A 277 -31.35 15.94 -25.05
CA ALA A 277 -30.58 15.93 -26.29
C ALA A 277 -29.55 14.80 -26.24
N ARG A 278 -29.43 14.07 -27.33
CA ARG A 278 -28.41 13.03 -27.48
C ARG A 278 -27.14 13.63 -28.04
N LEU A 279 -26.01 13.30 -27.46
CA LEU A 279 -24.71 13.80 -27.93
C LEU A 279 -24.34 13.27 -29.33
N GLU A 280 -24.91 12.13 -29.72
CA GLU A 280 -24.81 11.56 -31.06
C GLU A 280 -25.37 12.48 -32.15
N ASP A 281 -26.40 13.27 -31.80
CA ASP A 281 -27.03 14.27 -32.70
C ASP A 281 -26.28 15.60 -32.73
N GLY A 282 -25.14 15.68 -31.99
CA GLY A 282 -24.32 16.87 -31.81
C GLY A 282 -24.69 17.68 -30.56
N LEU A 283 -23.82 18.64 -30.19
CA LEU A 283 -24.01 19.47 -29.01
C LEU A 283 -25.19 20.45 -29.24
N PRO A 284 -26.21 20.46 -28.38
CA PRO A 284 -27.32 21.41 -28.48
C PRO A 284 -26.82 22.83 -28.15
N LYS A 285 -27.43 23.82 -28.80
CA LYS A 285 -27.18 25.25 -28.46
C LYS A 285 -27.81 25.58 -27.11
N LEU A 286 -27.03 26.12 -26.20
CA LEU A 286 -27.56 26.62 -24.93
C LEU A 286 -28.16 28.01 -25.08
N ARG A 287 -29.34 28.23 -24.45
CA ARG A 287 -30.05 29.53 -24.47
C ARG A 287 -30.59 29.85 -23.08
N ASP A 288 -30.55 31.12 -22.69
CA ASP A 288 -31.21 31.57 -21.48
C ASP A 288 -32.72 31.67 -21.72
N VAL A 289 -33.49 31.05 -20.84
CA VAL A 289 -34.96 31.00 -20.92
C VAL A 289 -35.56 31.54 -19.63
N ARG A 290 -36.59 32.37 -19.76
CA ARG A 290 -37.32 32.90 -18.60
C ARG A 290 -38.09 31.75 -17.88
N PRO A 291 -38.20 31.82 -16.55
CA PRO A 291 -38.98 30.84 -15.78
C PRO A 291 -40.39 30.65 -16.33
N GLY A 292 -40.85 29.39 -16.36
CA GLY A 292 -42.19 29.04 -16.84
C GLY A 292 -42.37 28.85 -18.36
N ARG A 293 -41.33 29.12 -19.15
CA ARG A 293 -41.37 28.81 -20.59
C ARG A 293 -40.74 27.45 -20.89
N PRO A 294 -41.09 26.83 -22.03
CA PRO A 294 -40.41 25.61 -22.48
C PRO A 294 -38.91 25.85 -22.59
N ALA A 295 -38.12 24.98 -21.93
CA ALA A 295 -36.65 25.09 -21.87
C ALA A 295 -35.98 24.14 -22.85
N ALA A 296 -36.65 23.69 -23.90
CA ALA A 296 -36.07 22.86 -24.95
C ALA A 296 -36.73 23.09 -26.30
N GLY A 297 -36.00 22.78 -27.36
CA GLY A 297 -36.49 22.83 -28.73
C GLY A 297 -35.49 22.13 -29.68
N ARG A 298 -35.80 22.17 -30.98
CA ARG A 298 -35.00 21.46 -31.96
C ARG A 298 -33.55 22.01 -31.99
N GLY A 299 -32.58 21.22 -31.52
CA GLY A 299 -31.15 21.54 -31.51
C GLY A 299 -30.73 22.55 -30.46
N TRP A 300 -31.55 22.84 -29.42
CA TRP A 300 -31.18 23.71 -28.32
C TRP A 300 -31.79 23.27 -26.98
N LEU A 301 -31.10 23.57 -25.90
CA LEU A 301 -31.55 23.42 -24.51
C LEU A 301 -31.50 24.76 -23.79
N GLY A 302 -32.48 25.05 -22.94
CA GLY A 302 -32.63 26.27 -22.18
C GLY A 302 -32.08 26.14 -20.76
N LEU A 303 -31.43 27.18 -20.31
CA LEU A 303 -31.03 27.38 -18.92
C LEU A 303 -31.96 28.43 -18.30
N THR A 304 -32.60 28.05 -17.18
CA THR A 304 -33.42 29.02 -16.42
C THR A 304 -32.61 29.54 -15.25
N PRO A 305 -32.38 30.84 -15.12
CA PRO A 305 -31.65 31.41 -13.97
C PRO A 305 -32.44 31.07 -12.68
N ARG A 306 -31.75 30.62 -11.68
CA ARG A 306 -32.31 30.30 -10.36
C ARG A 306 -31.95 31.30 -9.28
N ASP A 307 -31.13 32.31 -9.62
CA ASP A 307 -30.56 33.28 -8.69
C ASP A 307 -29.84 32.62 -7.48
N ALA A 308 -29.51 31.34 -7.64
CA ALA A 308 -28.75 30.59 -6.67
C ALA A 308 -27.27 30.61 -7.06
N PHE A 309 -26.48 31.23 -6.26
CA PHE A 309 -25.01 31.28 -6.45
C PHE A 309 -24.30 31.07 -5.13
N GLU A 310 -23.16 30.44 -5.20
CA GLU A 310 -22.21 30.34 -4.11
C GLU A 310 -21.06 31.31 -4.36
N THR A 311 -20.85 32.25 -3.43
CA THR A 311 -19.73 33.16 -3.55
C THR A 311 -18.43 32.43 -3.25
N ARG A 312 -17.64 32.14 -4.28
CA ARG A 312 -16.33 31.46 -4.15
C ARG A 312 -15.19 32.44 -3.93
N ASP A 313 -15.30 33.63 -4.46
CA ASP A 313 -14.28 34.69 -4.33
C ASP A 313 -14.92 36.06 -4.40
N VAL A 314 -14.41 36.98 -3.59
CA VAL A 314 -14.84 38.37 -3.60
C VAL A 314 -13.61 39.25 -3.88
N THR A 315 -13.53 39.73 -5.09
CA THR A 315 -12.45 40.65 -5.47
C THR A 315 -12.90 42.07 -5.29
N GLN A 316 -12.28 42.79 -4.39
CA GLN A 316 -12.50 44.22 -4.20
C GLN A 316 -11.51 45.02 -5.05
N THR A 317 -12.04 45.74 -6.04
CA THR A 317 -11.24 46.68 -6.81
C THR A 317 -11.52 48.10 -6.32
N PRO A 318 -10.51 48.84 -5.89
CA PRO A 318 -10.73 50.23 -5.48
C PRO A 318 -11.21 51.08 -6.66
N LEU A 319 -12.29 51.85 -6.47
CA LEU A 319 -12.87 52.71 -7.48
C LEU A 319 -11.90 53.81 -7.97
N LEU A 320 -10.99 54.21 -7.10
CA LEU A 320 -9.97 55.21 -7.42
C LEU A 320 -8.57 54.56 -7.18
N PRO A 321 -7.65 54.68 -8.11
CA PRO A 321 -6.28 54.23 -7.88
C PRO A 321 -5.63 55.03 -6.75
N GLY A 322 -4.83 54.37 -5.89
CA GLY A 322 -4.25 54.97 -4.68
C GLY A 322 -3.45 56.27 -4.94
N TRP A 323 -2.77 56.35 -6.09
CA TRP A 323 -2.04 57.56 -6.48
C TRP A 323 -2.96 58.78 -6.70
N LEU A 324 -4.17 58.57 -7.20
CA LEU A 324 -5.16 59.68 -7.46
C LEU A 324 -5.73 60.18 -6.13
N VAL A 325 -5.96 59.27 -5.16
CA VAL A 325 -6.37 59.65 -3.79
C VAL A 325 -5.27 60.50 -3.12
N LEU A 326 -4.01 60.06 -3.30
CA LEU A 326 -2.85 60.79 -2.77
C LEU A 326 -2.73 62.20 -3.37
N VAL A 327 -2.84 62.33 -4.69
CA VAL A 327 -2.79 63.64 -5.38
C VAL A 327 -3.93 64.56 -4.90
N LEU A 328 -5.16 64.04 -4.81
CA LEU A 328 -6.30 64.79 -4.29
C LEU A 328 -6.08 65.27 -2.85
N SER A 329 -5.55 64.38 -2.00
CA SER A 329 -5.24 64.73 -0.60
C SER A 329 -4.18 65.82 -0.51
N VAL A 330 -3.11 65.74 -1.30
CA VAL A 330 -2.05 66.76 -1.36
C VAL A 330 -2.60 68.08 -1.85
N LEU A 331 -3.44 68.07 -2.90
CA LEU A 331 -4.09 69.33 -3.43
C LEU A 331 -4.99 69.93 -2.38
N LEU A 332 -5.79 69.17 -1.67
CA LEU A 332 -6.66 69.65 -0.61
C LEU A 332 -5.87 70.26 0.56
N ILE A 333 -4.83 69.58 1.02
CA ILE A 333 -3.97 70.11 2.09
C ILE A 333 -3.25 71.38 1.66
N THR A 334 -2.67 71.34 0.46
CA THR A 334 -2.00 72.56 -0.10
C THR A 334 -2.97 73.72 -0.28
N GLY A 335 -4.20 73.44 -0.79
CA GLY A 335 -5.26 74.45 -0.92
C GLY A 335 -5.70 75.02 0.43
N ALA A 336 -5.85 74.18 1.45
CA ALA A 336 -6.17 74.63 2.80
C ALA A 336 -5.06 75.55 3.37
N TRP A 337 -3.80 75.09 3.22
CA TRP A 337 -2.64 75.87 3.71
C TRP A 337 -2.50 77.23 2.99
N LEU A 338 -2.69 77.28 1.69
CA LEU A 338 -2.69 78.53 0.90
C LEU A 338 -3.83 79.47 1.32
N ARG A 339 -4.99 78.96 1.72
CA ARG A 339 -6.13 79.71 2.21
C ARG A 339 -5.90 80.27 3.61
N GLU A 340 -5.23 79.48 4.45
CA GLU A 340 -4.88 79.86 5.82
C GLU A 340 -3.77 80.97 5.82
N GLY A 341 -2.77 80.82 4.96
CA GLY A 341 -1.67 81.77 4.84
C GLY A 341 -2.07 83.11 4.15
N ARG A 342 -3.32 83.22 3.65
CA ARG A 342 -3.87 84.48 3.08
C ARG A 342 -4.79 85.25 4.02
N ARG A 343 -4.93 84.80 5.26
CA ARG A 343 -5.56 85.53 6.36
C ARG A 343 -4.48 86.07 7.30
#